data_00f2b3a02cb4b963444fd476823085ae
#
_entry.id   00f2b3a02cb4b963444fd476823085ae
#
_cell.length_a   1.000
_cell.length_b   1.000
_cell.length_c   1.000
_cell.angle_alpha   90.00
_cell.angle_beta   90.00
_cell.angle_gamma   90.00
#
_symmetry.space_group_name_H-M   'P 1'
#
loop_
_entity.id
_entity.type
_entity.pdbx_description
1 polymer ?
#
loop_
_entity_poly.entity_id
_entity_poly.type
_entity_poly.pdbx_seq_one_letter_code
_entity_poly.pdbx_strand_id
1 'polypeptide(L)'
;MSNGLLKFIVRILANIGFRATFPLLFLMRSPLHPAKNQITLPNVLFALSDPTRLRIVRAVADQEQINCCEIPLNISKSTASRHFRVLREAGILRMEPHGVVCFNSLRRQELDELFPGLLDSVLQALKPVKHRKRTLAKR
;
A
#
# COMPACT_ATOMS: atom_id res chain seq x y z
N MET A 1 -10.10 -26.17 -1.76
CA MET A 1 -9.56 -26.16 -3.13
C MET A 1 -8.22 -25.47 -3.04
N SER A 2 -7.15 -25.93 -3.35
CA SER A 2 -6.49 -27.18 -3.71
C SER A 2 -5.03 -27.03 -3.31
N ASN A 3 -4.65 -27.60 -2.16
CA ASN A 3 -3.24 -27.69 -1.72
C ASN A 3 -2.38 -28.59 -2.67
N GLY A 4 -3.00 -29.18 -3.70
CA GLY A 4 -2.35 -30.08 -4.63
C GLY A 4 -1.44 -29.37 -5.64
N LEU A 5 -1.86 -28.24 -6.18
CA LEU A 5 -1.12 -27.52 -7.20
C LEU A 5 0.15 -26.87 -6.65
N LEU A 6 0.08 -26.32 -5.43
CA LEU A 6 1.24 -25.73 -4.76
C LEU A 6 2.31 -26.79 -4.42
N LYS A 7 1.88 -27.97 -3.94
CA LYS A 7 2.78 -29.12 -3.69
C LYS A 7 3.41 -29.65 -4.96
N PHE A 8 2.69 -29.66 -6.08
CA PHE A 8 3.16 -30.11 -7.37
C PHE A 8 4.22 -29.15 -7.96
N ILE A 9 3.98 -27.83 -7.87
CA ILE A 9 4.92 -26.79 -8.29
C ILE A 9 6.21 -26.82 -7.47
N VAL A 10 6.09 -26.96 -6.14
CA VAL A 10 7.25 -27.05 -5.24
C VAL A 10 8.09 -28.31 -5.54
N ARG A 11 7.45 -29.43 -5.91
CA ARG A 11 8.14 -30.67 -6.22
C ARG A 11 8.87 -30.63 -7.58
N ILE A 12 8.34 -29.91 -8.58
CA ILE A 12 8.98 -29.69 -9.88
C ILE A 12 10.20 -28.76 -9.72
N LEU A 13 10.08 -27.69 -8.93
CA LEU A 13 11.16 -26.73 -8.68
C LEU A 13 12.34 -27.35 -7.89
N ALA A 14 12.06 -28.29 -7.00
CA ALA A 14 13.08 -29.02 -6.25
C ALA A 14 13.96 -29.94 -7.13
N ASN A 15 13.46 -30.35 -8.30
CA ASN A 15 14.14 -31.33 -9.18
C ASN A 15 15.03 -30.67 -10.26
N ILE A 16 15.01 -29.33 -10.40
CA ILE A 16 15.76 -28.59 -11.45
C ILE A 16 17.09 -28.02 -10.92
N GLY A 17 17.53 -28.36 -9.70
CA GLY A 17 18.82 -27.94 -9.17
C GLY A 17 19.01 -26.41 -9.07
N PHE A 18 17.94 -25.64 -9.20
CA PHE A 18 17.97 -24.20 -9.03
C PHE A 18 18.02 -23.88 -7.53
N ARG A 19 19.09 -23.22 -7.09
CA ARG A 19 19.24 -22.76 -5.70
C ARG A 19 18.06 -21.85 -5.35
N ALA A 20 17.01 -22.48 -4.81
CA ALA A 20 15.68 -21.90 -4.56
C ALA A 20 15.63 -20.90 -3.37
N THR A 21 16.73 -20.20 -3.10
CA THR A 21 16.77 -19.24 -2.00
C THR A 21 16.27 -17.85 -2.40
N PHE A 22 16.25 -17.52 -3.70
CA PHE A 22 15.94 -16.18 -4.17
C PHE A 22 14.43 -15.89 -4.37
N PRO A 23 13.62 -16.78 -4.95
CA PRO A 23 12.20 -16.47 -5.20
C PRO A 23 11.33 -16.56 -3.96
N LEU A 24 11.67 -17.41 -2.98
CA LEU A 24 10.88 -17.54 -1.75
C LEU A 24 11.05 -16.32 -0.83
N LEU A 25 12.25 -15.73 -0.81
CA LEU A 25 12.53 -14.50 -0.05
C LEU A 25 11.84 -13.27 -0.68
N PHE A 26 11.65 -13.29 -2.00
CA PHE A 26 10.92 -12.23 -2.72
C PHE A 26 9.41 -12.34 -2.51
N LEU A 27 8.87 -13.56 -2.45
CA LEU A 27 7.45 -13.81 -2.16
C LEU A 27 7.10 -13.45 -0.69
N MET A 28 8.06 -13.52 0.22
CA MET A 28 7.90 -13.12 1.62
C MET A 28 7.96 -11.60 1.86
N ARG A 29 8.20 -10.80 0.84
CA ARG A 29 8.29 -9.32 0.95
C ARG A 29 7.01 -8.59 0.59
N SER A 30 5.92 -9.30 0.30
CA SER A 30 4.62 -8.64 0.18
C SER A 30 4.24 -8.03 1.53
N PRO A 31 3.99 -6.73 1.59
CA PRO A 31 3.64 -6.09 2.86
C PRO A 31 2.36 -6.71 3.39
N LEU A 32 2.41 -7.19 4.63
CA LEU A 32 1.23 -7.73 5.30
C LEU A 32 0.19 -6.61 5.49
N HIS A 33 -1.04 -6.90 5.10
CA HIS A 33 -2.19 -6.03 5.32
C HIS A 33 -3.08 -6.65 6.40
N PRO A 34 -3.66 -5.84 7.31
CA PRO A 34 -4.63 -6.36 8.26
C PRO A 34 -5.86 -6.87 7.53
N ALA A 35 -6.43 -7.97 8.01
CA ALA A 35 -7.74 -8.42 7.57
C ALA A 35 -8.80 -7.37 7.97
N LYS A 36 -9.95 -7.35 7.26
CA LYS A 36 -11.02 -6.37 7.52
C LYS A 36 -11.45 -6.32 8.99
N ASN A 37 -11.59 -7.48 9.64
CA ASN A 37 -11.95 -7.61 11.06
C ASN A 37 -10.86 -7.14 12.04
N GLN A 38 -9.66 -6.86 11.58
CA GLN A 38 -8.55 -6.32 12.38
C GLN A 38 -8.42 -4.80 12.27
N ILE A 39 -9.18 -4.17 11.37
CA ILE A 39 -9.20 -2.71 11.21
C ILE A 39 -10.07 -2.13 12.31
N THR A 40 -9.49 -1.31 13.17
CA THR A 40 -10.17 -0.68 14.29
C THR A 40 -10.22 0.83 14.14
N LEU A 41 -11.30 1.46 14.61
CA LEU A 41 -11.46 2.91 14.55
C LEU A 41 -10.30 3.67 15.24
N PRO A 42 -9.83 3.29 16.44
CA PRO A 42 -8.68 3.96 17.06
C PRO A 42 -7.42 3.94 16.19
N ASN A 43 -7.11 2.81 15.54
CA ASN A 43 -5.94 2.71 14.66
C ASN A 43 -6.09 3.59 13.41
N VAL A 44 -7.28 3.64 12.83
CA VAL A 44 -7.59 4.50 11.68
C VAL A 44 -7.45 5.97 12.07
N LEU A 45 -8.04 6.40 13.19
CA LEU A 45 -7.93 7.78 13.67
C LEU A 45 -6.48 8.16 14.02
N PHE A 46 -5.74 7.27 14.66
CA PHE A 46 -4.31 7.48 14.91
C PHE A 46 -3.51 7.63 13.60
N ALA A 47 -3.77 6.80 12.63
CA ALA A 47 -3.11 6.90 11.33
C ALA A 47 -3.45 8.21 10.61
N LEU A 48 -4.66 8.72 10.75
CA LEU A 48 -5.12 9.98 10.15
C LEU A 48 -4.76 11.24 10.96
N SER A 49 -4.18 11.12 12.15
CA SER A 49 -3.85 12.27 13.00
C SER A 49 -2.58 13.04 12.59
N ASP A 50 -1.83 12.56 11.62
CA ASP A 50 -0.56 13.16 11.17
C ASP A 50 -0.71 13.91 9.85
N PRO A 51 -0.22 15.16 9.72
CA PRO A 51 -0.36 15.95 8.50
C PRO A 51 0.29 15.31 7.27
N THR A 52 1.42 14.62 7.43
CA THR A 52 2.11 13.95 6.31
C THR A 52 1.30 12.75 5.82
N ARG A 53 0.73 11.98 6.75
CA ARG A 53 -0.14 10.85 6.41
C ARG A 53 -1.43 11.30 5.74
N LEU A 54 -2.02 12.42 6.17
CA LEU A 54 -3.17 13.02 5.49
C LEU A 54 -2.84 13.45 4.06
N ARG A 55 -1.65 14.01 3.81
CA ARG A 55 -1.19 14.33 2.46
C ARG A 55 -1.05 13.08 1.58
N ILE A 56 -0.51 11.98 2.13
CA ILE A 56 -0.42 10.70 1.43
C ILE A 56 -1.83 10.20 1.07
N VAL A 57 -2.73 10.14 2.03
CA VAL A 57 -4.12 9.68 1.83
C VAL A 57 -4.82 10.50 0.74
N ARG A 58 -4.66 11.83 0.78
CA ARG A 58 -5.22 12.72 -0.24
C ARG A 58 -4.63 12.47 -1.63
N ALA A 59 -3.30 12.33 -1.72
CA ALA A 59 -2.62 12.05 -2.98
C ALA A 59 -3.07 10.72 -3.61
N VAL A 60 -3.24 9.69 -2.79
CA VAL A 60 -3.74 8.38 -3.25
C VAL A 60 -5.21 8.47 -3.67
N ALA A 61 -6.03 9.24 -2.95
CA ALA A 61 -7.45 9.44 -3.31
C ALA A 61 -7.62 10.15 -4.65
N ASP A 62 -6.73 11.06 -4.99
CA ASP A 62 -6.81 11.86 -6.23
C ASP A 62 -6.47 11.04 -7.51
N GLN A 63 -5.78 9.90 -7.38
CA GLN A 63 -5.29 9.10 -8.52
C GLN A 63 -5.73 7.64 -8.53
N GLU A 64 -6.58 7.23 -7.58
CA GLU A 64 -7.02 5.83 -7.36
C GLU A 64 -5.86 4.86 -7.03
N GLN A 65 -4.75 4.96 -7.78
CA GLN A 65 -3.53 4.20 -7.57
C GLN A 65 -2.31 5.07 -7.89
N ILE A 66 -1.35 5.15 -6.98
CA ILE A 66 -0.15 5.97 -7.14
C ILE A 66 1.10 5.26 -6.64
N ASN A 67 2.22 5.47 -7.35
CA ASN A 67 3.52 5.06 -6.89
C ASN A 67 3.99 5.94 -5.70
N CYS A 68 4.51 5.32 -4.66
CA CYS A 68 5.00 6.04 -3.48
C CYS A 68 6.04 7.13 -3.79
N CYS A 69 6.83 6.98 -4.87
CA CYS A 69 7.83 7.96 -5.30
C CYS A 69 7.24 9.18 -6.01
N GLU A 70 5.98 9.15 -6.40
CA GLU A 70 5.30 10.25 -7.11
C GLU A 70 4.65 11.25 -6.16
N ILE A 71 4.55 10.91 -4.88
CA ILE A 71 3.99 11.81 -3.86
C ILE A 71 5.10 12.75 -3.36
N PRO A 72 4.95 14.08 -3.53
CA PRO A 72 5.97 15.06 -3.12
C PRO A 72 5.92 15.29 -1.61
N LEU A 73 6.63 14.50 -0.82
CA LEU A 73 6.59 14.57 0.64
C LEU A 73 7.72 15.40 1.25
N ASN A 74 8.71 15.90 0.57
CA ASN A 74 9.83 16.70 1.14
C ASN A 74 10.43 16.15 2.45
N ILE A 75 10.49 14.82 2.58
CA ILE A 75 11.02 14.10 3.73
C ILE A 75 11.94 12.97 3.25
N SER A 76 12.75 12.41 4.14
CA SER A 76 13.63 11.29 3.80
C SER A 76 12.82 10.05 3.39
N LYS A 77 13.39 9.19 2.55
CA LYS A 77 12.77 7.93 2.12
C LYS A 77 12.42 7.02 3.30
N SER A 78 13.28 6.97 4.33
CA SER A 78 13.04 6.17 5.53
C SER A 78 11.84 6.69 6.32
N THR A 79 11.72 8.01 6.47
CA THR A 79 10.58 8.65 7.12
C THR A 79 9.29 8.43 6.33
N ALA A 80 9.32 8.60 5.00
CA ALA A 80 8.18 8.32 4.13
C ALA A 80 7.72 6.87 4.26
N SER A 81 8.66 5.93 4.21
CA SER A 81 8.39 4.49 4.37
C SER A 81 7.68 4.17 5.70
N ARG A 82 8.04 4.87 6.78
CA ARG A 82 7.39 4.74 8.08
C ARG A 82 5.92 5.22 8.04
N HIS A 83 5.65 6.36 7.40
CA HIS A 83 4.28 6.87 7.25
C HIS A 83 3.41 5.92 6.42
N PHE A 84 3.91 5.39 5.30
CA PHE A 84 3.21 4.39 4.50
C PHE A 84 2.91 3.12 5.30
N ARG A 85 3.87 2.66 6.12
CA ARG A 85 3.68 1.49 6.99
C ARG A 85 2.53 1.70 7.97
N VAL A 86 2.49 2.84 8.67
CA VAL A 86 1.42 3.15 9.63
C VAL A 86 0.05 3.14 8.96
N LEU A 87 -0.08 3.77 7.78
CA LEU A 87 -1.33 3.79 7.01
C LEU A 87 -1.76 2.39 6.55
N ARG A 88 -0.80 1.56 6.13
CA ARG A 88 -1.06 0.17 5.74
C ARG A 88 -1.51 -0.68 6.92
N GLU A 89 -0.80 -0.60 8.05
CA GLU A 89 -1.09 -1.36 9.26
C GLU A 89 -2.43 -0.97 9.90
N ALA A 90 -2.83 0.30 9.74
CA ALA A 90 -4.17 0.77 10.12
C ALA A 90 -5.28 0.32 9.16
N GLY A 91 -4.94 -0.29 8.01
CA GLY A 91 -5.91 -0.75 7.02
C GLY A 91 -6.45 0.35 6.10
N ILE A 92 -5.79 1.51 6.00
CA ILE A 92 -6.20 2.62 5.12
C ILE A 92 -5.66 2.41 3.71
N LEU A 93 -4.41 1.98 3.58
CA LEU A 93 -3.75 1.73 2.31
C LEU A 93 -3.61 0.24 2.01
N ARG A 94 -3.77 -0.09 0.74
CA ARG A 94 -3.29 -1.32 0.12
C ARG A 94 -2.01 -0.98 -0.63
N MET A 95 -0.96 -1.76 -0.40
CA MET A 95 0.35 -1.60 -1.02
C MET A 95 0.66 -2.83 -1.87
N GLU A 96 0.82 -2.66 -3.16
CA GLU A 96 1.07 -3.76 -4.10
C GLU A 96 2.44 -3.57 -4.77
N PRO A 97 3.41 -4.45 -4.49
CA PRO A 97 4.72 -4.40 -5.13
C PRO A 97 4.62 -4.91 -6.57
N HIS A 98 5.13 -4.12 -7.52
CA HIS A 98 5.30 -4.49 -8.92
C HIS A 98 6.77 -4.31 -9.30
N GLY A 99 7.57 -5.37 -9.14
CA GLY A 99 9.02 -5.31 -9.31
C GLY A 99 9.66 -4.38 -8.27
N VAL A 100 10.33 -3.33 -8.73
CA VAL A 100 11.01 -2.33 -7.88
C VAL A 100 10.10 -1.18 -7.45
N VAL A 101 8.87 -1.13 -7.97
CA VAL A 101 7.89 -0.08 -7.72
C VAL A 101 6.80 -0.61 -6.80
N CYS A 102 6.31 0.22 -5.90
CA CYS A 102 5.19 -0.09 -5.03
C CYS A 102 4.03 0.86 -5.32
N PHE A 103 2.89 0.31 -5.72
CA PHE A 103 1.66 1.05 -5.92
C PHE A 103 0.81 1.06 -4.66
N ASN A 104 0.18 2.18 -4.41
CA ASN A 104 -0.67 2.40 -3.26
C ASN A 104 -2.07 2.78 -3.70
N SER A 105 -3.07 2.15 -3.12
CA SER A 105 -4.50 2.46 -3.30
C SER A 105 -5.20 2.54 -1.95
N LEU A 106 -6.34 3.24 -1.88
CA LEU A 106 -7.17 3.28 -0.68
C LEU A 106 -8.05 2.04 -0.58
N ARG A 107 -8.16 1.49 0.62
CA ARG A 107 -9.13 0.41 0.93
C ARG A 107 -10.53 1.01 1.20
N ARG A 108 -11.00 1.82 0.24
CA ARG A 108 -12.19 2.66 0.37
C ARG A 108 -13.44 1.85 0.73
N GLN A 109 -13.69 0.78 -0.01
CA GLN A 109 -14.87 -0.06 0.22
C GLN A 109 -14.90 -0.65 1.63
N GLU A 110 -13.78 -1.21 2.09
CA GLU A 110 -13.68 -1.82 3.41
C GLU A 110 -13.82 -0.79 4.54
N LEU A 111 -13.27 0.41 4.34
CA LEU A 111 -13.40 1.51 5.30
C LEU A 111 -14.82 2.06 5.35
N ASP A 112 -15.51 2.16 4.21
CA ASP A 112 -16.91 2.62 4.17
C ASP A 112 -17.88 1.61 4.80
N GLU A 113 -17.61 0.31 4.65
CA GLU A 113 -18.39 -0.74 5.30
C GLU A 113 -18.19 -0.74 6.83
N LEU A 114 -16.98 -0.44 7.32
CA LEU A 114 -16.66 -0.41 8.75
C LEU A 114 -17.03 0.93 9.41
N PHE A 115 -16.75 2.04 8.72
CA PHE A 115 -16.88 3.40 9.22
C PHE A 115 -17.53 4.29 8.14
N PRO A 116 -18.85 4.19 7.91
CA PRO A 116 -19.53 4.90 6.83
C PRO A 116 -19.27 6.40 6.86
N GLY A 117 -18.82 6.97 5.74
CA GLY A 117 -18.58 8.40 5.56
C GLY A 117 -17.34 8.97 6.25
N LEU A 118 -16.59 8.19 7.06
CA LEU A 118 -15.41 8.68 7.75
C LEU A 118 -14.33 9.17 6.78
N LEU A 119 -13.97 8.33 5.82
CA LEU A 119 -12.93 8.65 4.85
C LEU A 119 -13.32 9.82 3.96
N ASP A 120 -14.56 9.89 3.52
CA ASP A 120 -15.07 10.98 2.69
C ASP A 120 -15.06 12.31 3.45
N SER A 121 -15.46 12.32 4.72
CA SER A 121 -15.40 13.52 5.57
C SER A 121 -13.97 14.03 5.71
N VAL A 122 -13.00 13.14 5.92
CA VAL A 122 -11.58 13.50 5.99
C VAL A 122 -11.09 14.06 4.66
N LEU A 123 -11.41 13.41 3.54
CA LEU A 123 -11.00 13.86 2.20
C LEU A 123 -11.62 15.20 1.82
N GLN A 124 -12.87 15.46 2.18
CA GLN A 124 -13.51 16.76 1.96
C GLN A 124 -12.83 17.90 2.72
N ALA A 125 -12.34 17.63 3.93
CA ALA A 125 -11.62 18.61 4.74
C ALA A 125 -10.21 18.91 4.21
N LEU A 126 -9.62 18.04 3.38
CA LEU A 126 -8.26 18.18 2.86
C LEU A 126 -8.25 18.90 1.52
N LYS A 127 -7.28 19.83 1.34
CA LYS A 127 -7.05 20.47 0.03
C LYS A 127 -6.43 19.47 -0.96
N PRO A 128 -6.76 19.57 -2.26
CA PRO A 128 -6.12 18.73 -3.29
C PRO A 128 -4.59 18.88 -3.29
N VAL A 129 -3.87 17.76 -3.46
CA VAL A 129 -2.41 17.76 -3.58
C VAL A 129 -2.04 18.11 -5.02
N LYS A 130 -1.16 19.11 -5.21
CA LYS A 130 -0.60 19.41 -6.54
C LYS A 130 0.41 18.32 -6.91
N HIS A 131 0.06 17.48 -7.87
CA HIS A 131 0.94 16.43 -8.38
C HIS A 131 1.97 17.03 -9.35
N ARG A 132 3.24 16.63 -9.17
CA ARG A 132 4.30 16.96 -10.11
C ARG A 132 4.17 16.04 -11.33
N LYS A 133 3.59 16.54 -12.43
CA LYS A 133 3.61 15.80 -13.70
C LYS A 133 5.07 15.51 -14.06
N ARG A 134 5.47 14.24 -14.09
CA ARG A 134 6.74 13.84 -14.71
C ARG A 134 6.59 14.09 -16.20
N THR A 135 7.19 15.17 -16.66
CA THR A 135 7.44 15.34 -18.09
C THR A 135 8.41 14.24 -18.46
N LEU A 136 7.92 13.20 -19.13
CA LEU A 136 8.77 12.26 -19.83
C LEU A 136 9.51 13.05 -20.89
N ALA A 137 10.77 13.39 -20.64
CA ALA A 137 11.64 13.91 -21.66
C ALA A 137 11.74 12.82 -22.74
N LYS A 138 11.09 13.05 -23.88
CA LYS A 138 11.35 12.29 -25.10
C LYS A 138 12.83 12.49 -25.43
N ARG A 139 13.61 11.43 -25.33
CA ARG A 139 14.86 11.29 -26.06
C ARG A 139 14.59 10.57 -27.36
#